data_f697a9f18fac1f4874fdd036c924ae01
#
_entry.id   f697a9f18fac1f4874fdd036c924ae01
#
_cell.length_a   1.000
_cell.length_b   1.000
_cell.length_c   1.000
_cell.angle_alpha   90.00
_cell.angle_beta   90.00
_cell.angle_gamma   90.00
#
_symmetry.space_group_name_H-M   'P 1'
#
loop_
_entity.id
_entity.type
_entity.pdbx_description
1 polymer ?
#
loop_
_entity_poly.entity_id
_entity_poly.type
_entity_poly.pdbx_seq_one_letter_code
_entity_poly.pdbx_strand_id
1 'polypeptide(L)'
;MNCVGIDVSKGKSMIAVMRPLGEVVIPPFEVGHTESELCELSKLLGNLDGETRVVMETTGNYHLPAASFLYDSGFYVSVVNAMLVHSYGNNSLRRAKTDKKDAIKLANYGLDHWLTLPRYIPEDDVRLMLKTTYRQYQQCAKVQTMLKNNLISLLDTAFPDANRLFASPARADGSEKWVDFVAAFPHCECVCGLSERVFTAKYQKWCRKHGYNFNQDKALDIYASACGHFSVMPRTDTAKLLVVQAVSHLRAASASLAALRNEMQSLAASLPEYPVVMGMFGVCLLYTS
;
A
#
# COMPACT_ATOMS: atom_id res chain seq x y z
N MET A 1 21.08 26.97 -23.38
CA MET A 1 20.54 25.66 -22.93
C MET A 1 21.31 25.22 -21.70
N ASN A 2 20.64 25.08 -20.57
CA ASN A 2 21.21 24.49 -19.35
C ASN A 2 20.37 23.28 -18.96
N CYS A 3 20.99 22.16 -18.66
CA CYS A 3 20.30 20.99 -18.12
C CYS A 3 20.79 20.73 -16.69
N VAL A 4 19.85 20.69 -15.79
CA VAL A 4 20.05 20.38 -14.37
C VAL A 4 19.73 18.92 -14.16
N GLY A 5 20.73 18.10 -13.86
CA GLY A 5 20.53 16.71 -13.47
C GLY A 5 20.42 16.61 -11.96
N ILE A 6 19.35 15.99 -11.49
CA ILE A 6 19.09 15.80 -10.07
C ILE A 6 19.02 14.32 -9.76
N ASP A 7 20.04 13.80 -9.08
CA ASP A 7 20.01 12.45 -8.51
C ASP A 7 19.40 12.52 -7.10
N VAL A 8 18.21 11.91 -6.97
CA VAL A 8 17.35 12.07 -5.79
C VAL A 8 17.56 10.94 -4.81
N SER A 9 17.78 11.29 -3.54
CA SER A 9 17.78 10.37 -2.42
C SER A 9 16.81 10.82 -1.31
N LYS A 10 16.70 10.04 -0.25
CA LYS A 10 15.80 10.37 0.86
C LYS A 10 16.24 11.64 1.57
N GLY A 11 15.47 12.72 1.44
CA GLY A 11 15.67 13.99 2.13
C GLY A 11 16.74 14.91 1.55
N LYS A 12 17.44 14.50 0.49
CA LYS A 12 18.47 15.29 -0.18
C LYS A 12 18.66 14.85 -1.63
N SER A 13 19.31 15.69 -2.43
CA SER A 13 19.63 15.41 -3.83
C SER A 13 21.03 15.87 -4.19
N MET A 14 21.66 15.15 -5.12
CA MET A 14 22.90 15.60 -5.76
C MET A 14 22.54 16.30 -7.07
N ILE A 15 23.02 17.50 -7.29
CA ILE A 15 22.65 18.37 -8.42
C ILE A 15 23.88 18.72 -9.22
N ALA A 16 23.78 18.65 -10.54
CA ALA A 16 24.80 19.13 -11.47
C ALA A 16 24.14 19.93 -12.59
N VAL A 17 24.80 20.99 -13.05
CA VAL A 17 24.32 21.80 -14.17
C VAL A 17 25.31 21.70 -15.33
N MET A 18 24.80 21.26 -16.49
CA MET A 18 25.59 21.02 -17.69
C MET A 18 25.05 21.84 -18.87
N ARG A 19 25.93 22.17 -19.80
CA ARG A 19 25.59 22.64 -21.14
C ARG A 19 26.03 21.65 -22.23
N PRO A 20 25.56 21.82 -23.47
CA PRO A 20 26.03 20.99 -24.58
C PRO A 20 27.53 20.87 -24.65
N LEU A 21 28.03 19.78 -25.28
CA LEU A 21 29.45 19.45 -25.44
C LEU A 21 30.20 19.17 -24.13
N GLY A 22 29.47 18.85 -23.06
CA GLY A 22 30.08 18.43 -21.78
C GLY A 22 30.57 19.59 -20.91
N GLU A 23 30.18 20.84 -21.21
CA GLU A 23 30.51 22.00 -20.36
C GLU A 23 29.81 21.86 -18.98
N VAL A 24 30.62 21.85 -17.94
CA VAL A 24 30.14 21.87 -16.54
C VAL A 24 29.95 23.31 -16.10
N VAL A 25 28.68 23.75 -15.98
CA VAL A 25 28.32 25.09 -15.52
C VAL A 25 28.42 25.20 -14.00
N ILE A 26 27.84 24.20 -13.32
CA ILE A 26 27.94 24.08 -11.87
C ILE A 26 28.34 22.63 -11.56
N PRO A 27 29.48 22.41 -10.87
CA PRO A 27 29.90 21.07 -10.49
C PRO A 27 28.93 20.45 -9.49
N PRO A 28 28.91 19.10 -9.35
CA PRO A 28 27.98 18.43 -8.46
C PRO A 28 28.05 18.91 -7.01
N PHE A 29 26.90 19.32 -6.46
CA PHE A 29 26.71 19.75 -5.08
C PHE A 29 25.43 19.15 -4.50
N GLU A 30 25.35 19.08 -3.17
CA GLU A 30 24.24 18.50 -2.44
C GLU A 30 23.25 19.60 -2.03
N VAL A 31 21.93 19.30 -2.11
CA VAL A 31 20.84 20.14 -1.66
C VAL A 31 19.85 19.29 -0.86
N GLY A 32 19.50 19.74 0.35
CA GLY A 32 18.43 19.12 1.14
C GLY A 32 17.04 19.47 0.59
N HIS A 33 16.04 18.66 0.97
CA HIS A 33 14.66 18.91 0.58
C HIS A 33 13.92 19.79 1.60
N THR A 34 14.61 20.74 2.20
CA THR A 34 13.98 21.78 3.00
C THR A 34 13.51 22.93 2.11
N GLU A 35 12.46 23.62 2.53
CA GLU A 35 11.93 24.76 1.77
C GLU A 35 12.99 25.85 1.50
N SER A 36 13.83 26.15 2.51
CA SER A 36 14.92 27.11 2.38
C SER A 36 15.94 26.74 1.32
N GLU A 37 16.41 25.46 1.34
CA GLU A 37 17.42 25.00 0.39
C GLU A 37 16.88 24.85 -1.03
N LEU A 38 15.64 24.42 -1.18
CA LEU A 38 14.96 24.38 -2.49
C LEU A 38 14.71 25.79 -3.03
N CYS A 39 14.45 26.79 -2.15
CA CYS A 39 14.33 28.18 -2.52
C CYS A 39 15.67 28.77 -3.01
N GLU A 40 16.77 28.45 -2.32
CA GLU A 40 18.13 28.84 -2.74
C GLU A 40 18.50 28.21 -4.09
N LEU A 41 18.18 26.91 -4.26
CA LEU A 41 18.36 26.22 -5.52
C LEU A 41 17.58 26.91 -6.65
N SER A 42 16.30 27.23 -6.43
CA SER A 42 15.47 27.89 -7.43
C SER A 42 16.05 29.26 -7.84
N LYS A 43 16.55 30.05 -6.87
CA LYS A 43 17.23 31.33 -7.15
C LYS A 43 18.53 31.12 -7.96
N LEU A 44 19.34 30.13 -7.58
CA LEU A 44 20.55 29.78 -8.28
C LEU A 44 20.30 29.42 -9.75
N LEU A 45 19.29 28.55 -9.99
CA LEU A 45 18.92 28.13 -11.32
C LEU A 45 18.27 29.24 -12.15
N GLY A 46 17.49 30.13 -11.51
CA GLY A 46 16.86 31.29 -12.16
C GLY A 46 17.87 32.35 -12.63
N ASN A 47 19.06 32.41 -12.05
CA ASN A 47 20.14 33.33 -12.44
C ASN A 47 21.00 32.78 -13.60
N LEU A 48 20.72 31.60 -14.11
CA LEU A 48 21.45 31.04 -15.26
C LEU A 48 20.98 31.64 -16.58
N ASP A 49 21.91 32.09 -17.40
CA ASP A 49 21.60 32.60 -18.72
C ASP A 49 21.07 31.51 -19.66
N GLY A 50 19.92 31.77 -20.29
CA GLY A 50 19.31 30.90 -21.27
C GLY A 50 18.27 29.91 -20.69
N GLU A 51 17.67 29.12 -21.56
CA GLU A 51 16.65 28.12 -21.18
C GLU A 51 17.25 27.05 -20.29
N THR A 52 16.63 26.82 -19.13
CA THR A 52 17.03 25.84 -18.14
C THR A 52 15.95 24.76 -17.99
N ARG A 53 16.32 23.49 -18.15
CA ARG A 53 15.44 22.34 -17.87
C ARG A 53 16.03 21.48 -16.78
N VAL A 54 15.17 20.97 -15.94
CA VAL A 54 15.51 20.11 -14.79
C VAL A 54 15.11 18.69 -15.12
N VAL A 55 16.04 17.74 -14.94
CA VAL A 55 15.80 16.31 -15.19
C VAL A 55 16.14 15.52 -13.95
N MET A 56 15.22 14.69 -13.52
CA MET A 56 15.41 13.77 -12.38
C MET A 56 14.80 12.41 -12.69
N GLU A 57 15.31 11.36 -12.03
CA GLU A 57 14.73 10.03 -12.20
C GLU A 57 13.66 9.72 -11.13
N THR A 58 12.72 8.82 -11.48
CA THR A 58 11.74 8.31 -10.53
C THR A 58 12.41 7.41 -9.50
N THR A 59 12.51 7.87 -8.25
CA THR A 59 13.02 7.08 -7.12
C THR A 59 11.95 7.03 -6.03
N GLY A 60 11.05 6.05 -6.12
CA GLY A 60 9.90 5.99 -5.23
C GLY A 60 9.12 7.32 -5.20
N ASN A 61 8.92 7.89 -4.01
CA ASN A 61 8.27 9.20 -3.83
C ASN A 61 9.27 10.32 -3.49
N TYR A 62 10.58 10.03 -3.45
CA TYR A 62 11.58 10.99 -2.98
C TYR A 62 11.80 12.18 -3.92
N HIS A 63 11.50 12.02 -5.20
CA HIS A 63 11.60 13.09 -6.20
C HIS A 63 10.45 14.12 -6.10
N LEU A 64 9.31 13.75 -5.51
CA LEU A 64 8.10 14.60 -5.50
C LEU A 64 8.33 15.99 -4.88
N PRO A 65 8.99 16.15 -3.71
CA PRO A 65 9.20 17.47 -3.14
C PRO A 65 9.99 18.41 -4.04
N ALA A 66 11.11 17.94 -4.60
CA ALA A 66 11.94 18.73 -5.50
C ALA A 66 11.25 19.00 -6.84
N ALA A 67 10.55 17.99 -7.41
CA ALA A 67 9.83 18.14 -8.67
C ALA A 67 8.69 19.16 -8.57
N SER A 68 7.84 19.05 -7.54
CA SER A 68 6.73 19.98 -7.33
C SER A 68 7.22 21.40 -7.05
N PHE A 69 8.21 21.55 -6.14
CA PHE A 69 8.74 22.86 -5.81
C PHE A 69 9.34 23.60 -7.02
N LEU A 70 10.14 22.89 -7.83
CA LEU A 70 10.74 23.49 -9.03
C LEU A 70 9.73 23.73 -10.13
N TYR A 71 8.70 22.88 -10.26
CA TYR A 71 7.58 23.12 -11.17
C TYR A 71 6.82 24.39 -10.78
N ASP A 72 6.46 24.54 -9.50
CA ASP A 72 5.75 25.72 -8.97
C ASP A 72 6.60 26.99 -9.07
N SER A 73 7.92 26.84 -9.04
CA SER A 73 8.88 27.94 -9.31
C SER A 73 9.02 28.29 -10.80
N GLY A 74 8.26 27.63 -11.69
CA GLY A 74 8.20 27.95 -13.13
C GLY A 74 9.22 27.24 -14.02
N PHE A 75 10.02 26.32 -13.48
CA PHE A 75 10.99 25.55 -14.29
C PHE A 75 10.32 24.48 -15.16
N TYR A 76 10.94 24.18 -16.28
CA TYR A 76 10.63 22.99 -17.05
C TYR A 76 11.24 21.78 -16.34
N VAL A 77 10.40 21.04 -15.60
CA VAL A 77 10.81 19.83 -14.89
C VAL A 77 10.44 18.60 -15.73
N SER A 78 11.34 17.63 -15.80
CA SER A 78 11.11 16.33 -16.40
C SER A 78 11.49 15.22 -15.41
N VAL A 79 10.53 14.34 -15.12
CA VAL A 79 10.75 13.16 -14.30
C VAL A 79 10.78 11.95 -15.24
N VAL A 80 11.91 11.30 -15.33
CA VAL A 80 12.16 10.21 -16.29
C VAL A 80 12.25 8.86 -15.59
N ASN A 81 11.91 7.79 -16.31
CA ASN A 81 12.02 6.44 -15.78
C ASN A 81 13.51 6.08 -15.56
N ALA A 82 13.85 5.60 -14.36
CA ALA A 82 15.19 5.20 -13.98
C ALA A 82 15.81 4.16 -14.93
N MET A 83 15.00 3.28 -15.54
CA MET A 83 15.50 2.30 -16.53
C MET A 83 16.06 2.96 -17.80
N LEU A 84 15.46 4.08 -18.26
CA LEU A 84 15.93 4.82 -19.43
C LEU A 84 17.28 5.47 -19.14
N VAL A 85 17.42 6.09 -17.98
CA VAL A 85 18.70 6.69 -17.55
C VAL A 85 19.75 5.63 -17.28
N HIS A 86 19.37 4.48 -16.73
CA HIS A 86 20.29 3.38 -16.46
C HIS A 86 20.91 2.83 -17.76
N SER A 87 20.12 2.68 -18.82
CA SER A 87 20.62 2.22 -20.14
C SER A 87 21.45 3.27 -20.86
N TYR A 88 21.25 4.56 -20.59
CA TYR A 88 22.00 5.65 -21.19
C TYR A 88 23.45 5.67 -20.69
N GLY A 89 24.42 5.70 -21.61
CA GLY A 89 25.83 5.87 -21.30
C GLY A 89 26.52 4.68 -20.62
N ASN A 90 25.97 3.45 -20.71
CA ASN A 90 26.57 2.23 -20.13
C ASN A 90 27.87 1.74 -20.87
N ASN A 91 28.44 2.54 -21.76
CA ASN A 91 29.63 2.19 -22.54
C ASN A 91 30.97 2.35 -21.78
N SER A 92 30.96 2.71 -20.49
CA SER A 92 32.19 2.84 -19.72
C SER A 92 32.57 1.53 -19.00
N LEU A 93 33.77 1.05 -19.23
CA LEU A 93 34.35 -0.17 -18.63
C LEU A 93 34.55 -0.08 -17.10
N ARG A 94 34.46 1.11 -16.50
CA ARG A 94 34.62 1.32 -15.06
C ARG A 94 33.30 1.77 -14.41
N ARG A 95 32.66 0.84 -13.72
CA ARG A 95 31.39 1.04 -12.96
C ARG A 95 31.59 1.66 -11.56
N ALA A 96 32.29 2.78 -11.42
CA ALA A 96 32.26 3.49 -10.15
C ALA A 96 30.96 4.32 -10.08
N LYS A 97 29.94 3.78 -9.42
CA LYS A 97 28.68 4.49 -9.13
C LYS A 97 28.93 5.51 -8.03
N THR A 98 28.62 6.78 -8.28
CA THR A 98 28.61 7.84 -7.28
C THR A 98 27.50 8.82 -7.64
N ASP A 99 26.79 9.33 -6.66
CA ASP A 99 25.68 10.29 -6.83
C ASP A 99 26.08 11.49 -7.70
N LYS A 100 27.36 11.95 -7.59
CA LYS A 100 27.90 13.01 -8.43
C LYS A 100 27.93 12.66 -9.93
N LYS A 101 28.28 11.42 -10.25
CA LYS A 101 28.28 10.94 -11.65
C LYS A 101 26.87 10.72 -12.16
N ASP A 102 25.97 10.27 -11.29
CA ASP A 102 24.57 10.04 -11.64
C ASP A 102 23.84 11.37 -11.91
N ALA A 103 24.11 12.45 -11.15
CA ALA A 103 23.62 13.80 -11.44
C ALA A 103 24.13 14.34 -12.79
N ILE A 104 25.44 14.19 -13.10
CA ILE A 104 26.01 14.57 -14.40
C ILE A 104 25.38 13.74 -15.54
N LYS A 105 25.20 12.45 -15.33
CA LYS A 105 24.57 11.54 -16.31
C LYS A 105 23.15 11.96 -16.63
N LEU A 106 22.36 12.33 -15.62
CA LEU A 106 21.00 12.86 -15.77
C LEU A 106 20.98 14.17 -16.56
N ALA A 107 21.91 15.09 -16.27
CA ALA A 107 22.04 16.34 -17.02
C ALA A 107 22.37 16.08 -18.50
N ASN A 108 23.32 15.20 -18.82
CA ASN A 108 23.67 14.83 -20.18
C ASN A 108 22.51 14.12 -20.90
N TYR A 109 21.83 13.20 -20.22
CA TYR A 109 20.60 12.58 -20.73
C TYR A 109 19.56 13.64 -21.14
N GLY A 110 19.37 14.65 -20.31
CA GLY A 110 18.46 15.74 -20.61
C GLY A 110 18.89 16.62 -21.78
N LEU A 111 20.19 16.85 -21.98
CA LEU A 111 20.72 17.57 -23.13
C LEU A 111 20.49 16.80 -24.43
N ASP A 112 20.79 15.50 -24.43
CA ASP A 112 20.66 14.65 -25.63
C ASP A 112 19.18 14.43 -26.02
N HIS A 113 18.26 14.44 -25.04
CA HIS A 113 16.82 14.24 -25.24
C HIS A 113 16.02 15.53 -25.14
N TRP A 114 16.65 16.70 -25.26
CA TRP A 114 16.06 18.02 -24.99
C TRP A 114 14.67 18.21 -25.58
N LEU A 115 14.45 17.84 -26.82
CA LEU A 115 13.19 18.02 -27.54
C LEU A 115 12.11 17.01 -27.16
N THR A 116 12.50 15.87 -26.60
CA THR A 116 11.59 14.74 -26.31
C THR A 116 11.35 14.53 -24.81
N LEU A 117 11.95 15.36 -23.95
CA LEU A 117 11.74 15.29 -22.52
C LEU A 117 10.24 15.48 -22.18
N PRO A 118 9.61 14.54 -21.45
CA PRO A 118 8.25 14.75 -20.98
C PRO A 118 8.22 15.83 -19.91
N ARG A 119 7.26 16.75 -20.01
CA ARG A 119 7.06 17.76 -18.97
C ARG A 119 6.37 17.13 -17.77
N TYR A 120 6.93 17.29 -16.60
CA TYR A 120 6.28 16.93 -15.33
C TYR A 120 5.07 17.81 -15.09
N ILE A 121 3.96 17.20 -14.77
CA ILE A 121 2.74 17.87 -14.33
C ILE A 121 2.39 17.26 -12.97
N PRO A 122 2.31 18.05 -11.90
CA PRO A 122 1.89 17.54 -10.60
C PRO A 122 0.52 16.89 -10.71
N GLU A 123 0.33 15.78 -10.01
CA GLU A 123 -1.01 15.22 -9.86
C GLU A 123 -1.84 16.14 -8.96
N ASP A 124 -3.14 16.22 -9.23
CA ASP A 124 -4.04 16.89 -8.31
C ASP A 124 -4.11 16.13 -6.96
N ASP A 125 -4.46 16.87 -5.91
CA ASP A 125 -4.46 16.36 -4.54
C ASP A 125 -5.35 15.13 -4.36
N VAL A 126 -6.49 15.09 -5.06
CA VAL A 126 -7.46 13.97 -4.96
C VAL A 126 -6.84 12.69 -5.52
N ARG A 127 -6.21 12.76 -6.72
CA ARG A 127 -5.55 11.63 -7.34
C ARG A 127 -4.33 11.16 -6.54
N LEU A 128 -3.55 12.10 -6.01
CA LEU A 128 -2.41 11.80 -5.14
C LEU A 128 -2.87 11.08 -3.86
N MET A 129 -3.92 11.58 -3.21
CA MET A 129 -4.50 10.97 -2.02
C MET A 129 -5.10 9.60 -2.33
N LEU A 130 -5.81 9.45 -3.45
CA LEU A 130 -6.38 8.16 -3.87
C LEU A 130 -5.29 7.10 -4.09
N LYS A 131 -4.21 7.44 -4.81
CA LYS A 131 -3.06 6.54 -5.01
C LYS A 131 -2.38 6.16 -3.69
N THR A 132 -2.24 7.13 -2.79
CA THR A 132 -1.61 6.90 -1.46
C THR A 132 -2.47 6.00 -0.61
N THR A 133 -3.80 6.25 -0.56
CA THR A 133 -4.76 5.42 0.17
C THR A 133 -4.83 4.01 -0.41
N TYR A 134 -4.77 3.86 -1.74
CA TYR A 134 -4.73 2.55 -2.38
C TYR A 134 -3.48 1.74 -2.03
N ARG A 135 -2.30 2.38 -2.02
CA ARG A 135 -1.06 1.72 -1.57
C ARG A 135 -1.18 1.24 -0.12
N GLN A 136 -1.76 2.07 0.75
CA GLN A 136 -2.01 1.71 2.15
C GLN A 136 -3.02 0.57 2.27
N TYR A 137 -4.09 0.60 1.48
CA TYR A 137 -5.07 -0.48 1.40
C TYR A 137 -4.40 -1.82 1.02
N GLN A 138 -3.55 -1.83 0.01
CA GLN A 138 -2.83 -3.05 -0.40
C GLN A 138 -1.92 -3.59 0.71
N GLN A 139 -1.24 -2.73 1.49
CA GLN A 139 -0.43 -3.16 2.62
C GLN A 139 -1.30 -3.77 3.72
N CYS A 140 -2.41 -3.11 4.08
CA CYS A 140 -3.35 -3.63 5.06
C CYS A 140 -3.97 -4.98 4.62
N ALA A 141 -4.24 -5.18 3.33
CA ALA A 141 -4.75 -6.43 2.78
C ALA A 141 -3.75 -7.59 2.97
N LYS A 142 -2.46 -7.34 2.75
CA LYS A 142 -1.39 -8.32 3.02
C LYS A 142 -1.33 -8.68 4.51
N VAL A 143 -1.42 -7.68 5.38
CA VAL A 143 -1.44 -7.89 6.83
C VAL A 143 -2.66 -8.69 7.26
N GLN A 144 -3.85 -8.37 6.74
CA GLN A 144 -5.08 -9.14 7.02
C GLN A 144 -4.92 -10.60 6.62
N THR A 145 -4.38 -10.87 5.41
CA THR A 145 -4.15 -12.25 4.95
C THR A 145 -3.18 -12.99 5.88
N MET A 146 -2.11 -12.36 6.31
CA MET A 146 -1.15 -12.93 7.25
C MET A 146 -1.81 -13.26 8.60
N LEU A 147 -2.62 -12.34 9.15
CA LEU A 147 -3.33 -12.53 10.41
C LEU A 147 -4.40 -13.62 10.31
N LYS A 148 -5.10 -13.71 9.17
CA LYS A 148 -6.07 -14.77 8.89
C LYS A 148 -5.40 -16.14 8.86
N ASN A 149 -4.27 -16.28 8.17
CA ASN A 149 -3.50 -17.51 8.12
C ASN A 149 -2.96 -17.89 9.50
N ASN A 150 -2.49 -16.91 10.30
CA ASN A 150 -2.06 -17.16 11.67
C ASN A 150 -3.22 -17.70 12.55
N LEU A 151 -4.41 -17.11 12.46
CA LEU A 151 -5.58 -17.61 13.19
C LEU A 151 -5.95 -19.03 12.75
N ILE A 152 -5.94 -19.32 11.45
CA ILE A 152 -6.21 -20.67 10.93
C ILE A 152 -5.19 -21.66 11.49
N SER A 153 -3.90 -21.33 11.46
CA SER A 153 -2.85 -22.19 12.01
C SER A 153 -3.01 -22.50 13.50
N LEU A 154 -3.45 -21.53 14.30
CA LEU A 154 -3.81 -21.76 15.71
C LEU A 154 -5.02 -22.69 15.84
N LEU A 155 -6.02 -22.51 14.99
CA LEU A 155 -7.22 -23.34 15.01
C LEU A 155 -6.96 -24.77 14.55
N ASP A 156 -6.03 -24.99 13.63
CA ASP A 156 -5.65 -26.34 13.20
C ASP A 156 -5.20 -27.23 14.37
N THR A 157 -4.72 -26.61 15.46
CA THR A 157 -4.33 -27.32 16.69
C THR A 157 -5.35 -27.25 17.81
N ALA A 158 -6.20 -26.20 17.87
CA ALA A 158 -7.17 -25.97 18.94
C ALA A 158 -8.61 -26.39 18.57
N PHE A 159 -9.01 -26.13 17.34
CA PHE A 159 -10.34 -26.43 16.79
C PHE A 159 -10.22 -26.67 15.27
N PRO A 160 -9.73 -27.83 14.83
CA PRO A 160 -9.56 -28.12 13.42
C PRO A 160 -10.82 -27.87 12.59
N ASP A 161 -10.64 -27.38 11.36
CA ASP A 161 -11.70 -27.02 10.39
C ASP A 161 -12.72 -25.96 10.85
N ALA A 162 -12.49 -25.28 11.99
CA ALA A 162 -13.41 -24.24 12.49
C ALA A 162 -13.63 -23.11 11.46
N ASN A 163 -12.64 -22.78 10.64
CA ASN A 163 -12.70 -21.78 9.56
C ASN A 163 -13.61 -22.23 8.40
N ARG A 164 -13.93 -23.52 8.28
CA ARG A 164 -14.80 -24.08 7.23
C ARG A 164 -16.22 -24.32 7.68
N LEU A 165 -16.53 -24.14 8.96
CA LEU A 165 -17.87 -24.37 9.52
C LEU A 165 -18.96 -23.51 8.86
N PHE A 166 -18.60 -22.37 8.28
CA PHE A 166 -19.57 -21.43 7.68
C PHE A 166 -19.14 -21.04 6.27
N ALA A 167 -20.05 -21.19 5.31
CA ALA A 167 -19.87 -20.76 3.92
C ALA A 167 -20.30 -19.30 3.68
N SER A 168 -20.65 -18.56 4.75
CA SER A 168 -21.13 -17.17 4.63
C SER A 168 -20.00 -16.24 4.19
N PRO A 169 -20.25 -15.33 3.22
CA PRO A 169 -19.29 -14.31 2.86
C PRO A 169 -19.05 -13.33 4.05
N ALA A 170 -17.97 -12.57 3.98
CA ALA A 170 -17.72 -11.48 4.90
C ALA A 170 -18.85 -10.43 4.81
N ARG A 171 -19.17 -9.79 5.91
CA ARG A 171 -20.11 -8.65 5.96
C ARG A 171 -19.47 -7.39 5.39
N ALA A 172 -20.26 -6.35 5.18
CA ALA A 172 -19.78 -5.07 4.66
C ALA A 172 -18.70 -4.41 5.55
N ASP A 173 -18.74 -4.66 6.85
CA ASP A 173 -17.75 -4.22 7.85
C ASP A 173 -16.48 -5.10 7.87
N GLY A 174 -16.39 -6.11 6.98
CA GLY A 174 -15.28 -7.06 6.92
C GLY A 174 -15.33 -8.18 7.96
N SER A 175 -16.39 -8.26 8.79
CA SER A 175 -16.52 -9.35 9.78
C SER A 175 -16.93 -10.67 9.12
N GLU A 176 -16.32 -11.77 9.58
CA GLU A 176 -16.60 -13.13 9.10
C GLU A 176 -17.23 -13.96 10.23
N LYS A 177 -18.31 -14.68 9.91
CA LYS A 177 -19.08 -15.46 10.90
C LYS A 177 -18.25 -16.50 11.64
N TRP A 178 -17.32 -17.17 10.95
CA TRP A 178 -16.43 -18.15 11.59
C TRP A 178 -15.46 -17.50 12.58
N VAL A 179 -14.98 -16.28 12.30
CA VAL A 179 -14.11 -15.50 13.20
C VAL A 179 -14.84 -15.12 14.47
N ASP A 180 -16.11 -14.69 14.31
CA ASP A 180 -16.97 -14.39 15.46
C ASP A 180 -17.29 -15.64 16.29
N PHE A 181 -17.45 -16.78 15.62
CA PHE A 181 -17.71 -18.05 16.27
C PHE A 181 -16.51 -18.51 17.12
N VAL A 182 -15.31 -18.53 16.56
CA VAL A 182 -14.11 -18.96 17.30
C VAL A 182 -13.70 -17.99 18.41
N ALA A 183 -14.10 -16.72 18.32
CA ALA A 183 -13.97 -15.79 19.44
C ALA A 183 -14.79 -16.22 20.67
N ALA A 184 -15.95 -16.83 20.44
CA ALA A 184 -16.83 -17.32 21.50
C ALA A 184 -16.52 -18.77 21.91
N PHE A 185 -16.06 -19.59 20.97
CA PHE A 185 -15.72 -21.00 21.10
C PHE A 185 -14.30 -21.27 20.61
N PRO A 186 -13.27 -20.83 21.34
CA PRO A 186 -11.87 -20.83 20.88
C PRO A 186 -11.21 -22.20 20.82
N HIS A 187 -11.87 -23.26 21.30
CA HIS A 187 -11.36 -24.62 21.35
C HIS A 187 -12.50 -25.62 21.10
N CYS A 188 -12.24 -26.76 20.42
CA CYS A 188 -13.27 -27.76 20.15
C CYS A 188 -13.97 -28.27 21.43
N GLU A 189 -13.25 -28.41 22.54
CA GLU A 189 -13.85 -28.78 23.83
C GLU A 189 -14.81 -27.75 24.42
N CYS A 190 -14.83 -26.51 23.93
CA CYS A 190 -15.89 -25.56 24.28
C CYS A 190 -17.26 -25.98 23.70
N VAL A 191 -17.23 -26.87 22.71
CA VAL A 191 -18.39 -27.44 22.03
C VAL A 191 -18.63 -28.88 22.50
N CYS A 192 -17.69 -29.80 22.24
CA CYS A 192 -17.83 -31.24 22.53
C CYS A 192 -17.79 -31.59 24.05
N GLY A 193 -17.24 -30.71 24.88
CA GLY A 193 -17.32 -30.82 26.35
C GLY A 193 -18.69 -30.52 26.94
N LEU A 194 -19.69 -30.17 26.11
CA LEU A 194 -21.08 -29.95 26.49
C LEU A 194 -21.95 -31.08 25.92
N SER A 195 -23.14 -31.26 26.46
CA SER A 195 -24.13 -32.08 25.72
C SER A 195 -24.64 -31.33 24.49
N GLU A 196 -25.01 -32.06 23.45
CA GLU A 196 -25.54 -31.50 22.19
C GLU A 196 -26.66 -30.48 22.44
N ARG A 197 -27.60 -30.82 23.31
CA ARG A 197 -28.72 -29.94 23.68
C ARG A 197 -28.23 -28.61 24.31
N VAL A 198 -27.22 -28.67 25.19
CA VAL A 198 -26.69 -27.49 25.87
C VAL A 198 -25.88 -26.63 24.86
N PHE A 199 -25.12 -27.26 23.99
CA PHE A 199 -24.41 -26.53 22.94
C PHE A 199 -25.38 -25.83 21.98
N THR A 200 -26.41 -26.55 21.48
CA THR A 200 -27.42 -25.99 20.58
C THR A 200 -28.10 -24.75 21.18
N ALA A 201 -28.45 -24.78 22.47
CA ALA A 201 -29.03 -23.62 23.18
C ALA A 201 -28.03 -22.46 23.28
N LYS A 202 -26.75 -22.72 23.58
CA LYS A 202 -25.70 -21.71 23.61
C LYS A 202 -25.44 -21.10 22.21
N TYR A 203 -25.41 -21.94 21.18
CA TYR A 203 -25.24 -21.49 19.80
C TYR A 203 -26.43 -20.63 19.33
N GLN A 204 -27.65 -20.99 19.68
CA GLN A 204 -28.83 -20.17 19.41
C GLN A 204 -28.75 -18.79 20.08
N LYS A 205 -28.35 -18.74 21.36
CA LYS A 205 -28.10 -17.49 22.08
C LYS A 205 -27.01 -16.64 21.43
N TRP A 206 -25.93 -17.29 21.00
CA TRP A 206 -24.82 -16.63 20.29
C TRP A 206 -25.29 -16.07 18.94
N CYS A 207 -26.06 -16.82 18.15
CA CYS A 207 -26.63 -16.34 16.88
C CYS A 207 -27.47 -15.08 17.10
N ARG A 208 -28.37 -15.09 18.10
CA ARG A 208 -29.21 -13.91 18.43
C ARG A 208 -28.35 -12.69 18.82
N LYS A 209 -27.34 -12.90 19.65
CA LYS A 209 -26.45 -11.83 20.11
C LYS A 209 -25.69 -11.16 18.96
N HIS A 210 -25.29 -11.92 17.95
CA HIS A 210 -24.47 -11.45 16.81
C HIS A 210 -25.28 -11.18 15.54
N GLY A 211 -26.62 -11.26 15.59
CA GLY A 211 -27.49 -11.00 14.44
C GLY A 211 -27.34 -12.05 13.32
N TYR A 212 -27.06 -13.30 13.69
CA TYR A 212 -27.00 -14.43 12.76
C TYR A 212 -28.28 -15.25 12.79
N ASN A 213 -28.69 -15.76 11.64
CA ASN A 213 -29.78 -16.73 11.56
C ASN A 213 -29.37 -18.04 12.24
N PHE A 214 -30.21 -18.51 13.15
CA PHE A 214 -30.05 -19.82 13.78
C PHE A 214 -30.59 -20.92 12.85
N ASN A 215 -29.85 -22.01 12.73
CA ASN A 215 -30.27 -23.25 12.09
C ASN A 215 -29.85 -24.41 13.00
N GLN A 216 -30.79 -25.29 13.30
CA GLN A 216 -30.58 -26.42 14.20
C GLN A 216 -29.67 -27.48 13.58
N ASP A 217 -29.88 -27.82 12.29
CA ASP A 217 -29.01 -28.79 11.60
C ASP A 217 -27.56 -28.32 11.59
N LYS A 218 -27.35 -26.99 11.39
CA LYS A 218 -26.02 -26.39 11.48
C LYS A 218 -25.41 -26.49 12.87
N ALA A 219 -26.20 -26.40 13.95
CA ALA A 219 -25.71 -26.61 15.30
C ALA A 219 -25.25 -28.06 15.51
N LEU A 220 -26.00 -29.02 14.96
CA LEU A 220 -25.66 -30.46 15.01
C LEU A 220 -24.39 -30.75 14.21
N ASP A 221 -24.25 -30.20 12.98
CA ASP A 221 -23.04 -30.31 12.18
C ASP A 221 -21.79 -29.79 12.91
N ILE A 222 -21.90 -28.61 13.55
CA ILE A 222 -20.80 -28.03 14.32
C ILE A 222 -20.43 -28.92 15.50
N TYR A 223 -21.45 -29.44 16.21
CA TYR A 223 -21.24 -30.34 17.35
C TYR A 223 -20.56 -31.65 16.91
N ALA A 224 -21.04 -32.28 15.86
CA ALA A 224 -20.46 -33.51 15.29
C ALA A 224 -19.02 -33.27 14.82
N SER A 225 -18.76 -32.16 14.13
CA SER A 225 -17.42 -31.76 13.70
C SER A 225 -16.48 -31.60 14.90
N ALA A 226 -16.90 -30.89 15.96
CA ALA A 226 -16.10 -30.68 17.13
C ALA A 226 -15.77 -31.97 17.90
N CYS A 227 -16.72 -32.92 17.92
CA CYS A 227 -16.53 -34.23 18.57
C CYS A 227 -15.68 -35.20 17.70
N GLY A 228 -15.70 -35.01 16.39
CA GLY A 228 -14.95 -35.86 15.43
C GLY A 228 -13.47 -35.49 15.29
N HIS A 229 -13.05 -34.30 15.74
CA HIS A 229 -11.67 -33.85 15.61
C HIS A 229 -10.88 -34.06 16.90
N PHE A 230 -9.60 -34.43 16.72
CA PHE A 230 -8.64 -34.47 17.82
C PHE A 230 -7.87 -33.16 17.90
N SER A 231 -7.94 -32.48 19.03
CA SER A 231 -7.17 -31.26 19.31
C SER A 231 -5.83 -31.65 19.93
N VAL A 232 -4.75 -31.10 19.38
CA VAL A 232 -3.39 -31.24 19.92
C VAL A 232 -3.10 -30.19 20.99
N MET A 233 -3.68 -29.00 20.83
CA MET A 233 -3.53 -27.91 21.80
C MET A 233 -4.36 -28.22 23.05
N PRO A 234 -3.77 -28.17 24.27
CA PRO A 234 -4.56 -28.36 25.50
C PRO A 234 -5.50 -27.17 25.73
N ARG A 235 -6.71 -27.45 26.23
CA ARG A 235 -7.66 -26.42 26.62
C ARG A 235 -7.21 -25.71 27.89
N THR A 236 -6.53 -24.58 27.72
CA THR A 236 -6.00 -23.72 28.80
C THR A 236 -6.43 -22.28 28.59
N ASP A 237 -6.30 -21.44 29.63
CA ASP A 237 -6.52 -20.01 29.50
C ASP A 237 -5.52 -19.37 28.53
N THR A 238 -4.31 -19.89 28.42
CA THR A 238 -3.30 -19.45 27.43
C THR A 238 -3.76 -19.76 26.01
N ALA A 239 -4.27 -20.96 25.73
CA ALA A 239 -4.79 -21.33 24.43
C ALA A 239 -5.96 -20.40 24.01
N LYS A 240 -6.87 -20.17 24.94
CA LYS A 240 -7.97 -19.20 24.74
C LYS A 240 -7.46 -17.79 24.46
N LEU A 241 -6.47 -17.32 25.23
CA LEU A 241 -5.86 -15.99 25.04
C LEU A 241 -5.28 -15.85 23.64
N LEU A 242 -4.52 -16.85 23.17
CA LEU A 242 -3.90 -16.83 21.83
C LEU A 242 -4.93 -16.69 20.71
N VAL A 243 -5.99 -17.52 20.75
CA VAL A 243 -7.06 -17.46 19.73
C VAL A 243 -7.81 -16.12 19.79
N VAL A 244 -8.19 -15.66 20.98
CA VAL A 244 -8.92 -14.39 21.16
C VAL A 244 -8.07 -13.20 20.70
N GLN A 245 -6.77 -13.21 20.98
CA GLN A 245 -5.85 -12.18 20.53
C GLN A 245 -5.69 -12.17 19.00
N ALA A 246 -5.51 -13.35 18.38
CA ALA A 246 -5.45 -13.46 16.92
C ALA A 246 -6.74 -12.97 16.24
N VAL A 247 -7.91 -13.29 16.81
CA VAL A 247 -9.21 -12.75 16.36
C VAL A 247 -9.25 -11.23 16.48
N SER A 248 -8.79 -10.67 17.60
CA SER A 248 -8.78 -9.22 17.81
C SER A 248 -7.93 -8.50 16.76
N HIS A 249 -6.73 -9.01 16.48
CA HIS A 249 -5.85 -8.44 15.46
C HIS A 249 -6.46 -8.53 14.06
N LEU A 250 -7.05 -9.68 13.71
CA LEU A 250 -7.72 -9.85 12.42
C LEU A 250 -8.90 -8.88 12.25
N ARG A 251 -9.72 -8.70 13.29
CA ARG A 251 -10.84 -7.74 13.27
C ARG A 251 -10.35 -6.31 13.10
N ALA A 252 -9.29 -5.90 13.80
CA ALA A 252 -8.70 -4.58 13.65
C ALA A 252 -8.20 -4.33 12.21
N ALA A 253 -7.52 -5.31 11.60
CA ALA A 253 -7.09 -5.22 10.22
C ALA A 253 -8.27 -5.15 9.24
N SER A 254 -9.33 -5.94 9.46
CA SER A 254 -10.55 -5.91 8.62
C SER A 254 -11.27 -4.57 8.70
N ALA A 255 -11.38 -3.98 9.91
CA ALA A 255 -11.97 -2.66 10.09
C ALA A 255 -11.15 -1.56 9.41
N SER A 256 -9.81 -1.63 9.47
CA SER A 256 -8.92 -0.70 8.77
C SER A 256 -9.09 -0.79 7.25
N LEU A 257 -9.22 -2.00 6.70
CA LEU A 257 -9.49 -2.19 5.27
C LEU A 257 -10.83 -1.61 4.84
N ALA A 258 -11.88 -1.82 5.65
CA ALA A 258 -13.21 -1.26 5.36
C ALA A 258 -13.17 0.28 5.37
N ALA A 259 -12.47 0.88 6.35
CA ALA A 259 -12.31 2.33 6.42
C ALA A 259 -11.56 2.90 5.21
N LEU A 260 -10.43 2.28 4.82
CA LEU A 260 -9.65 2.70 3.64
C LEU A 260 -10.46 2.56 2.34
N ARG A 261 -11.25 1.49 2.21
CA ARG A 261 -12.14 1.30 1.05
C ARG A 261 -13.18 2.41 0.95
N ASN A 262 -13.81 2.76 2.07
CA ASN A 262 -14.80 3.84 2.10
C ASN A 262 -14.18 5.19 1.75
N GLU A 263 -12.97 5.46 2.25
CA GLU A 263 -12.23 6.69 1.92
C GLU A 263 -11.86 6.74 0.44
N MET A 264 -11.35 5.65 -0.13
CA MET A 264 -11.07 5.56 -1.56
C MET A 264 -12.33 5.81 -2.40
N GLN A 265 -13.47 5.24 -1.99
CA GLN A 265 -14.73 5.46 -2.68
C GLN A 265 -15.18 6.92 -2.61
N SER A 266 -15.01 7.57 -1.45
CA SER A 266 -15.32 8.99 -1.27
C SER A 266 -14.43 9.88 -2.14
N LEU A 267 -13.12 9.63 -2.16
CA LEU A 267 -12.17 10.36 -3.01
C LEU A 267 -12.47 10.15 -4.50
N ALA A 268 -12.70 8.90 -4.91
CA ALA A 268 -13.00 8.58 -6.30
C ALA A 268 -14.31 9.23 -6.78
N ALA A 269 -15.33 9.31 -5.92
CA ALA A 269 -16.62 9.91 -6.26
C ALA A 269 -16.52 11.41 -6.60
N SER A 270 -15.47 12.11 -6.17
CA SER A 270 -15.21 13.50 -6.50
C SER A 270 -14.55 13.71 -7.88
N LEU A 271 -14.05 12.63 -8.51
CA LEU A 271 -13.39 12.71 -9.81
C LEU A 271 -14.43 12.78 -10.94
N PRO A 272 -14.22 13.64 -11.96
CA PRO A 272 -15.18 13.82 -13.04
C PRO A 272 -15.39 12.57 -13.90
N GLU A 273 -14.40 11.70 -14.00
CA GLU A 273 -14.47 10.44 -14.71
C GLU A 273 -15.21 9.31 -13.94
N TYR A 274 -15.43 9.46 -12.64
CA TYR A 274 -16.04 8.42 -11.79
C TYR A 274 -17.39 7.90 -12.30
N PRO A 275 -18.38 8.77 -12.68
CA PRO A 275 -19.66 8.28 -13.19
C PRO A 275 -19.51 7.46 -14.46
N VAL A 276 -18.58 7.85 -15.35
CA VAL A 276 -18.31 7.15 -16.61
C VAL A 276 -17.76 5.77 -16.34
N VAL A 277 -16.75 5.67 -15.45
CA VAL A 277 -16.12 4.40 -15.08
C VAL A 277 -17.12 3.47 -14.40
N MET A 278 -17.94 3.99 -13.49
CA MET A 278 -18.99 3.20 -12.80
C MET A 278 -20.10 2.72 -13.72
N GLY A 279 -20.33 3.40 -14.86
CA GLY A 279 -21.27 2.96 -15.91
C GLY A 279 -20.75 1.85 -16.81
N MET A 280 -19.46 1.51 -16.74
CA MET A 280 -18.88 0.44 -17.54
C MET A 280 -19.27 -0.94 -16.98
N PHE A 281 -19.74 -1.83 -17.86
CA PHE A 281 -20.14 -3.18 -17.46
C PHE A 281 -18.93 -3.99 -16.95
N GLY A 282 -19.08 -4.62 -15.79
CA GLY A 282 -18.02 -5.46 -15.20
C GLY A 282 -16.96 -4.74 -14.40
N VAL A 283 -17.06 -3.42 -14.27
CA VAL A 283 -16.14 -2.63 -13.44
C VAL A 283 -16.51 -2.74 -11.96
N CYS A 284 -15.56 -3.24 -11.15
CA CYS A 284 -15.69 -3.27 -9.69
C CYS A 284 -14.85 -2.12 -9.10
N LEU A 285 -15.39 -1.41 -8.12
CA LEU A 285 -14.75 -0.29 -7.41
C LEU A 285 -13.31 -0.56 -6.95
N LEU A 286 -12.93 -1.82 -6.74
CA LEU A 286 -11.57 -2.23 -6.33
C LEU A 286 -10.56 -2.29 -7.47
N TYR A 287 -11.00 -2.33 -8.73
CA TYR A 287 -10.12 -2.41 -9.90
C TYR A 287 -9.95 -1.09 -10.64
N THR A 288 -10.66 -0.04 -10.21
CA THR A 288 -10.69 1.27 -10.86
C THR A 288 -9.99 2.38 -10.06
N SER A 289 -9.43 2.04 -8.93
CA SER A 289 -8.66 2.96 -8.07
C SER A 289 -7.16 2.78 -8.21
#